data_5033c7db265160b15409d8c9398b49a0
#
_entry.id   5033c7db265160b15409d8c9398b49a0
#
_cell.length_a   1.000
_cell.length_b   1.000
_cell.length_c   1.000
_cell.angle_alpha   90.00
_cell.angle_beta   90.00
_cell.angle_gamma   90.00
#
_symmetry.space_group_name_H-M   'P 1'
#
loop_
_entity.id
_entity.type
_entity.pdbx_description
1 polymer ?
#
loop_
_entity_poly.entity_id
_entity_poly.type
_entity_poly.pdbx_seq_one_letter_code
_entity_poly.pdbx_strand_id
1 'polypeptide(L)'
;MSKFPFDQIGHSSEVLDRVVEAYGFTSKLQLADHFDMASSSLSARFKRGIFPADMVVRCVAETGASLEWLSTGQGKKFEDAELDIMKFPSKKLVDGQLYDSGYVMFDKVFFRAGAPLPTAPICVQDEKAQFILDQKFAEVFDGEWLVNIEGKISIRTLTRIPIKKVRVSGVGMAFDCALDDIDVLGRVILIISEGN
;
A
#
# COMPACT_ATOMS: atom_id res chain seq x y z
N MET A 1 3.54 17.99 8.09
CA MET A 1 2.09 18.13 8.30
C MET A 1 1.64 19.40 7.59
N SER A 2 0.85 19.28 6.54
CA SER A 2 0.21 20.43 5.89
C SER A 2 -0.83 21.00 6.87
N LYS A 3 -0.84 22.30 7.05
CA LYS A 3 -1.79 22.97 7.97
C LYS A 3 -3.08 23.19 7.19
N PHE A 4 -4.22 22.77 7.76
CA PHE A 4 -5.52 22.97 7.10
C PHE A 4 -5.75 24.46 6.80
N PRO A 5 -6.15 24.85 5.57
CA PRO A 5 -6.25 26.24 5.14
C PRO A 5 -7.58 26.88 5.61
N PHE A 6 -7.70 27.18 6.89
CA PHE A 6 -8.92 27.77 7.48
C PHE A 6 -9.29 29.15 6.88
N ASP A 7 -8.33 29.86 6.37
CA ASP A 7 -8.48 31.17 5.71
C ASP A 7 -9.07 31.08 4.31
N GLN A 8 -9.17 29.90 3.74
CA GLN A 8 -9.68 29.64 2.38
C GLN A 8 -11.05 28.93 2.38
N ILE A 9 -11.72 28.86 3.53
CA ILE A 9 -13.06 28.27 3.60
C ILE A 9 -14.02 29.09 2.73
N GLY A 10 -14.69 28.40 1.80
CA GLY A 10 -15.65 29.00 0.88
C GLY A 10 -16.94 29.45 1.55
N HIS A 11 -17.73 30.21 0.82
CA HIS A 11 -19.08 30.60 1.27
C HIS A 11 -19.97 29.35 1.46
N SER A 12 -20.93 29.41 2.39
CA SER A 12 -21.81 28.27 2.71
C SER A 12 -22.52 27.67 1.49
N SER A 13 -22.89 28.50 0.51
CA SER A 13 -23.50 28.01 -0.73
C SER A 13 -22.55 27.11 -1.55
N GLU A 14 -21.29 27.50 -1.66
CA GLU A 14 -20.27 26.74 -2.40
C GLU A 14 -19.96 25.41 -1.68
N VAL A 15 -19.86 25.44 -0.35
CA VAL A 15 -19.66 24.26 0.48
C VAL A 15 -20.84 23.29 0.31
N LEU A 16 -22.07 23.78 0.39
CA LEU A 16 -23.27 22.96 0.23
C LEU A 16 -23.42 22.42 -1.22
N ASP A 17 -23.04 23.19 -2.24
CA ASP A 17 -23.04 22.71 -3.63
C ASP A 17 -22.02 21.55 -3.79
N ARG A 18 -20.85 21.62 -3.14
CA ARG A 18 -19.89 20.51 -3.09
C ARG A 18 -20.40 19.30 -2.28
N VAL A 19 -21.18 19.53 -1.23
CA VAL A 19 -21.86 18.43 -0.52
C VAL A 19 -22.85 17.73 -1.44
N VAL A 20 -23.68 18.46 -2.19
CA VAL A 20 -24.59 17.89 -3.23
C VAL A 20 -23.79 17.04 -4.24
N GLU A 21 -22.68 17.59 -4.71
CA GLU A 21 -21.80 16.90 -5.66
C GLU A 21 -21.15 15.65 -5.08
N ALA A 22 -20.71 15.68 -3.81
CA ALA A 22 -20.07 14.54 -3.16
C ALA A 22 -21.01 13.34 -3.02
N TYR A 23 -22.27 13.60 -2.69
CA TYR A 23 -23.31 12.55 -2.68
C TYR A 23 -23.75 12.09 -4.09
N GLY A 24 -23.33 12.76 -5.15
CA GLY A 24 -23.81 12.48 -6.51
C GLY A 24 -25.25 12.90 -6.75
N PHE A 25 -25.80 13.80 -5.93
CA PHE A 25 -27.16 14.29 -6.09
C PHE A 25 -27.26 15.30 -7.24
N THR A 26 -28.39 15.30 -7.92
CA THR A 26 -28.67 16.20 -9.05
C THR A 26 -29.50 17.43 -8.64
N SER A 27 -29.99 17.46 -7.41
CA SER A 27 -30.83 18.55 -6.91
C SER A 27 -30.66 18.77 -5.40
N LYS A 28 -30.94 20.02 -4.99
CA LYS A 28 -30.97 20.40 -3.56
C LYS A 28 -32.13 19.70 -2.80
N LEU A 29 -33.18 19.27 -3.51
CA LEU A 29 -34.28 18.53 -2.90
C LEU A 29 -33.78 17.17 -2.39
N GLN A 30 -32.99 16.44 -3.17
CA GLN A 30 -32.41 15.17 -2.74
C GLN A 30 -31.53 15.33 -1.51
N LEU A 31 -30.79 16.44 -1.41
CA LEU A 31 -29.99 16.75 -0.22
C LEU A 31 -30.90 17.02 1.00
N ALA A 32 -32.00 17.76 0.83
CA ALA A 32 -32.94 18.02 1.89
C ALA A 32 -33.58 16.73 2.43
N ASP A 33 -34.01 15.86 1.52
CA ASP A 33 -34.61 14.56 1.85
C ASP A 33 -33.59 13.64 2.57
N HIS A 34 -32.33 13.59 2.09
CA HIS A 34 -31.27 12.79 2.73
C HIS A 34 -30.94 13.24 4.18
N PHE A 35 -31.07 14.53 4.44
CA PHE A 35 -30.84 15.11 5.77
C PHE A 35 -32.10 15.27 6.61
N ASP A 36 -33.24 14.68 6.21
CA ASP A 36 -34.53 14.74 6.88
C ASP A 36 -34.95 16.19 7.22
N MET A 37 -34.75 17.12 6.28
CA MET A 37 -35.05 18.53 6.50
C MET A 37 -35.97 19.13 5.42
N ALA A 38 -36.75 20.13 5.80
CA ALA A 38 -37.57 20.86 4.85
C ALA A 38 -36.71 21.63 3.83
N SER A 39 -37.08 21.66 2.57
CA SER A 39 -36.40 22.38 1.48
C SER A 39 -36.21 23.88 1.78
N SER A 40 -37.16 24.48 2.54
CA SER A 40 -37.07 25.86 2.99
C SER A 40 -35.93 26.06 4.02
N SER A 41 -35.73 25.10 4.93
CA SER A 41 -34.65 25.10 5.92
C SER A 41 -33.30 24.96 5.23
N LEU A 42 -33.18 24.08 4.25
CA LEU A 42 -31.95 23.94 3.46
C LEU A 42 -31.66 25.23 2.67
N SER A 43 -32.67 25.81 2.01
CA SER A 43 -32.55 27.07 1.28
C SER A 43 -32.09 28.23 2.17
N ALA A 44 -32.56 28.27 3.42
CA ALA A 44 -32.10 29.25 4.40
C ALA A 44 -30.61 29.03 4.78
N ARG A 45 -30.13 27.79 4.85
CA ARG A 45 -28.70 27.47 5.10
C ARG A 45 -27.81 27.96 3.96
N PHE A 46 -28.22 27.78 2.69
CA PHE A 46 -27.50 28.32 1.53
C PHE A 46 -27.33 29.84 1.59
N LYS A 47 -28.31 30.56 2.16
CA LYS A 47 -28.31 32.02 2.21
C LYS A 47 -27.57 32.63 3.42
N ARG A 48 -27.49 31.89 4.53
CA ARG A 48 -26.99 32.42 5.81
C ARG A 48 -25.49 32.70 5.87
N GLY A 49 -24.70 32.15 4.96
CA GLY A 49 -23.24 32.31 4.97
C GLY A 49 -22.50 31.61 6.10
N ILE A 50 -23.20 30.84 6.94
CA ILE A 50 -22.60 30.09 8.05
C ILE A 50 -22.12 28.73 7.52
N PHE A 51 -20.88 28.37 7.86
CA PHE A 51 -20.30 27.09 7.47
C PHE A 51 -21.16 25.91 7.95
N PRO A 52 -21.64 25.02 7.07
CA PRO A 52 -22.56 23.94 7.42
C PRO A 52 -21.82 22.72 7.98
N ALA A 53 -21.19 22.88 9.14
CA ALA A 53 -20.28 21.89 9.73
C ALA A 53 -20.95 20.51 9.94
N ASP A 54 -22.22 20.49 10.38
CA ASP A 54 -23.00 19.27 10.58
C ASP A 54 -23.16 18.46 9.29
N MET A 55 -23.45 19.13 8.19
CA MET A 55 -23.62 18.50 6.88
C MET A 55 -22.29 18.05 6.27
N VAL A 56 -21.24 18.86 6.47
CA VAL A 56 -19.88 18.53 6.00
C VAL A 56 -19.34 17.31 6.73
N VAL A 57 -19.44 17.25 8.06
CA VAL A 57 -18.97 16.10 8.86
C VAL A 57 -19.70 14.81 8.44
N ARG A 58 -21.02 14.87 8.28
CA ARG A 58 -21.81 13.72 7.84
C ARG A 58 -21.42 13.30 6.42
N CYS A 59 -21.26 14.27 5.51
CA CYS A 59 -20.81 14.00 4.14
C CYS A 59 -19.44 13.29 4.08
N VAL A 60 -18.46 13.78 4.87
CA VAL A 60 -17.14 13.11 4.98
C VAL A 60 -17.31 11.66 5.46
N ALA A 61 -18.11 11.43 6.50
CA ALA A 61 -18.31 10.11 7.09
C ALA A 61 -19.03 9.14 6.15
N GLU A 62 -19.99 9.62 5.37
CA GLU A 62 -20.82 8.76 4.51
C GLU A 62 -20.23 8.55 3.11
N THR A 63 -19.52 9.54 2.56
CA THR A 63 -19.00 9.51 1.19
C THR A 63 -17.49 9.32 1.08
N GLY A 64 -16.75 9.58 2.14
CA GLY A 64 -15.28 9.63 2.10
C GLY A 64 -14.73 10.87 1.40
N ALA A 65 -15.56 11.89 1.13
CA ALA A 65 -15.10 13.12 0.51
C ALA A 65 -14.13 13.89 1.42
N SER A 66 -13.10 14.48 0.83
CA SER A 66 -12.08 15.23 1.56
C SER A 66 -12.69 16.46 2.24
N LEU A 67 -12.39 16.63 3.54
CA LEU A 67 -12.79 17.83 4.29
C LEU A 67 -12.21 19.10 3.65
N GLU A 68 -10.98 19.05 3.17
CA GLU A 68 -10.34 20.19 2.49
C GLU A 68 -11.07 20.56 1.22
N TRP A 69 -11.37 19.59 0.37
CA TRP A 69 -12.12 19.85 -0.86
C TRP A 69 -13.54 20.37 -0.58
N LEU A 70 -14.27 19.76 0.35
CA LEU A 70 -15.62 20.22 0.72
C LEU A 70 -15.59 21.67 1.21
N SER A 71 -14.61 22.03 2.04
CA SER A 71 -14.53 23.33 2.67
C SER A 71 -13.99 24.43 1.77
N THR A 72 -12.97 24.14 0.97
CA THR A 72 -12.21 25.14 0.19
C THR A 72 -12.41 25.02 -1.31
N GLY A 73 -12.84 23.88 -1.82
CA GLY A 73 -12.85 23.55 -3.25
C GLY A 73 -11.49 23.18 -3.81
N GLN A 74 -10.46 23.12 -2.96
CA GLN A 74 -9.10 22.75 -3.38
C GLN A 74 -8.75 21.31 -2.97
N GLY A 75 -7.72 20.76 -3.58
CA GLY A 75 -7.33 19.38 -3.33
C GLY A 75 -8.18 18.35 -4.09
N LYS A 76 -8.02 17.08 -3.73
CA LYS A 76 -8.79 15.99 -4.32
C LYS A 76 -10.17 15.89 -3.67
N LYS A 77 -11.22 15.64 -4.46
CA LYS A 77 -12.60 15.46 -3.97
C LYS A 77 -12.74 14.29 -3.00
N PHE A 78 -12.15 13.17 -3.33
CA PHE A 78 -12.02 12.03 -2.45
C PHE A 78 -10.53 11.89 -2.11
N GLU A 79 -10.24 11.74 -0.84
CA GLU A 79 -8.98 11.13 -0.48
C GLU A 79 -9.11 9.68 -0.94
N ASP A 80 -8.77 9.44 -2.20
CA ASP A 80 -8.35 8.10 -2.53
C ASP A 80 -7.33 7.77 -1.45
N ALA A 81 -7.58 6.71 -0.69
CA ALA A 81 -6.46 5.98 -0.16
C ALA A 81 -5.62 5.75 -1.41
N GLU A 82 -4.57 6.55 -1.61
CA GLU A 82 -3.58 6.26 -2.63
C GLU A 82 -3.15 4.86 -2.24
N LEU A 83 -3.76 3.88 -2.93
CA LEU A 83 -3.25 2.53 -2.89
C LEU A 83 -1.85 2.71 -3.41
N ASP A 84 -0.90 2.82 -2.49
CA ASP A 84 0.50 3.01 -2.79
C ASP A 84 1.04 1.66 -3.26
N ILE A 85 0.47 1.24 -4.42
CA ILE A 85 0.65 -0.08 -5.01
C ILE A 85 1.98 -0.11 -5.74
N MET A 86 2.81 -1.03 -5.33
CA MET A 86 3.97 -1.47 -6.09
C MET A 86 3.56 -2.60 -7.03
N LYS A 87 3.96 -2.51 -8.30
CA LYS A 87 3.84 -3.59 -9.28
C LYS A 87 5.23 -4.14 -9.57
N PHE A 88 5.42 -5.43 -9.37
CA PHE A 88 6.70 -6.08 -9.64
C PHE A 88 6.54 -7.51 -10.16
N PRO A 89 7.57 -8.07 -10.81
CA PRO A 89 7.53 -9.41 -11.41
C PRO A 89 7.20 -10.49 -10.40
N SER A 90 6.46 -11.50 -10.84
CA SER A 90 6.19 -12.73 -10.10
C SER A 90 6.77 -13.93 -10.82
N LYS A 91 7.39 -14.83 -10.07
CA LYS A 91 7.94 -16.10 -10.56
C LYS A 91 7.50 -17.25 -9.68
N LYS A 92 7.31 -18.42 -10.29
CA LYS A 92 7.12 -19.68 -9.58
C LYS A 92 8.43 -20.42 -9.48
N LEU A 93 8.74 -20.93 -8.31
CA LEU A 93 9.88 -21.80 -8.05
C LEU A 93 9.41 -23.26 -8.05
N VAL A 94 9.81 -24.00 -9.06
CA VAL A 94 9.44 -25.41 -9.25
C VAL A 94 10.72 -26.20 -9.58
N ASP A 95 10.99 -27.27 -8.84
CA ASP A 95 12.14 -28.18 -9.04
C ASP A 95 13.49 -27.47 -9.16
N GLY A 96 13.66 -26.36 -8.42
CA GLY A 96 14.88 -25.57 -8.42
C GLY A 96 15.04 -24.65 -9.64
N GLN A 97 13.96 -24.36 -10.35
CA GLN A 97 13.94 -23.43 -11.49
C GLN A 97 12.88 -22.35 -11.29
N LEU A 98 13.15 -21.14 -11.80
CA LEU A 98 12.22 -20.02 -11.78
C LEU A 98 11.50 -19.89 -13.13
N TYR A 99 10.17 -19.86 -13.08
CA TYR A 99 9.29 -19.67 -14.23
C TYR A 99 8.52 -18.36 -14.08
N ASP A 100 8.43 -17.59 -15.15
CA ASP A 100 7.67 -16.35 -15.15
C ASP A 100 6.18 -16.62 -14.85
N SER A 101 5.62 -15.86 -13.91
CA SER A 101 4.23 -15.97 -13.45
C SER A 101 3.49 -14.64 -13.54
N GLY A 102 3.97 -13.71 -14.39
CA GLY A 102 3.37 -12.40 -14.58
C GLY A 102 3.80 -11.37 -13.55
N TYR A 103 2.85 -10.68 -12.95
CA TYR A 103 3.10 -9.57 -12.02
C TYR A 103 2.18 -9.68 -10.81
N VAL A 104 2.67 -9.20 -9.67
CA VAL A 104 1.85 -8.98 -8.47
C VAL A 104 1.71 -7.48 -8.24
N MET A 105 0.55 -7.10 -7.69
CA MET A 105 0.31 -5.78 -7.15
C MET A 105 0.30 -5.89 -5.63
N PHE A 106 1.09 -5.06 -4.96
CA PHE A 106 1.32 -5.16 -3.54
C PHE A 106 1.28 -3.78 -2.89
N ASP A 107 0.42 -3.61 -1.89
CA ASP A 107 0.32 -2.35 -1.17
C ASP A 107 1.53 -2.15 -0.26
N LYS A 108 2.15 -0.96 -0.29
CA LYS A 108 3.29 -0.62 0.54
C LYS A 108 3.00 -0.68 2.04
N VAL A 109 1.73 -0.67 2.45
CA VAL A 109 1.33 -0.82 3.86
C VAL A 109 1.84 -2.13 4.48
N PHE A 110 2.07 -3.18 3.68
CA PHE A 110 2.62 -4.43 4.16
C PHE A 110 4.11 -4.36 4.54
N PHE A 111 4.81 -3.34 4.06
CA PHE A 111 6.19 -3.13 4.49
C PHE A 111 6.23 -2.35 5.80
N ARG A 112 7.19 -2.71 6.67
CA ARG A 112 7.34 -2.07 7.97
C ARG A 112 7.50 -0.56 7.82
N ALA A 113 6.69 0.21 8.54
CA ALA A 113 6.76 1.67 8.55
C ALA A 113 8.20 2.15 8.89
N GLY A 114 8.75 3.04 8.06
CA GLY A 114 10.10 3.58 8.23
C GLY A 114 11.23 2.67 7.70
N ALA A 115 10.94 1.44 7.26
CA ALA A 115 11.93 0.62 6.56
C ALA A 115 12.07 1.09 5.10
N PRO A 116 13.29 1.04 4.52
CA PRO A 116 13.45 1.34 3.10
C PRO A 116 12.68 0.32 2.26
N LEU A 117 11.95 0.82 1.27
CA LEU A 117 11.26 -0.04 0.30
C LEU A 117 12.29 -0.76 -0.58
N PRO A 118 11.96 -1.97 -1.07
CA PRO A 118 12.84 -2.71 -1.97
C PRO A 118 13.10 -1.93 -3.26
N THR A 119 14.34 -1.99 -3.73
CA THR A 119 14.78 -1.23 -4.91
C THR A 119 14.56 -2.03 -6.21
N ALA A 120 14.70 -3.35 -6.15
CA ALA A 120 14.47 -4.27 -7.27
C ALA A 120 13.62 -5.47 -6.79
N PRO A 121 12.33 -5.22 -6.46
CA PRO A 121 11.47 -6.24 -5.88
C PRO A 121 11.07 -7.30 -6.90
N ILE A 122 10.99 -8.53 -6.42
CA ILE A 122 10.42 -9.68 -7.13
C ILE A 122 9.63 -10.54 -6.15
N CYS A 123 8.52 -11.11 -6.60
CA CYS A 123 7.79 -12.14 -5.88
C CYS A 123 8.23 -13.52 -6.36
N VAL A 124 8.62 -14.40 -5.44
CA VAL A 124 8.88 -15.82 -5.75
C VAL A 124 7.89 -16.65 -4.95
N GLN A 125 7.14 -17.48 -5.64
CA GLN A 125 6.16 -18.39 -5.03
C GLN A 125 6.65 -19.82 -5.13
N ASP A 126 6.75 -20.51 -4.01
CA ASP A 126 6.91 -21.96 -3.95
C ASP A 126 5.60 -22.65 -3.49
N GLU A 127 5.67 -23.93 -3.15
CA GLU A 127 4.51 -24.72 -2.70
C GLU A 127 4.00 -24.29 -1.31
N LYS A 128 4.79 -23.56 -0.52
CA LYS A 128 4.52 -23.28 0.89
C LYS A 128 4.19 -21.82 1.16
N ALA A 129 4.78 -20.90 0.38
CA ALA A 129 4.70 -19.48 0.65
C ALA A 129 4.98 -18.62 -0.59
N GLN A 130 4.68 -17.34 -0.45
CA GLN A 130 5.13 -16.29 -1.36
C GLN A 130 6.20 -15.47 -0.65
N PHE A 131 7.32 -15.26 -1.31
CA PHE A 131 8.47 -14.52 -0.80
C PHE A 131 8.61 -13.24 -1.61
N ILE A 132 8.57 -12.10 -0.94
CA ILE A 132 8.96 -10.83 -1.57
C ILE A 132 10.44 -10.62 -1.30
N LEU A 133 11.21 -10.42 -2.35
CA LEU A 133 12.67 -10.30 -2.30
C LEU A 133 13.10 -8.97 -2.90
N ASP A 134 14.25 -8.45 -2.43
CA ASP A 134 15.00 -7.42 -3.13
C ASP A 134 16.23 -8.04 -3.79
N GLN A 135 16.33 -7.92 -5.11
CA GLN A 135 17.48 -8.40 -5.89
C GLN A 135 18.69 -7.47 -5.79
N LYS A 136 18.48 -6.25 -5.25
CA LYS A 136 19.54 -5.28 -5.06
C LYS A 136 19.91 -5.20 -3.57
N PHE A 137 21.10 -5.67 -3.25
CA PHE A 137 21.66 -5.67 -1.90
C PHE A 137 23.15 -5.35 -1.96
N ALA A 138 23.69 -4.77 -0.90
CA ALA A 138 25.10 -4.39 -0.83
C ALA A 138 25.99 -5.55 -0.38
N GLU A 139 25.52 -6.34 0.60
CA GLU A 139 26.24 -7.50 1.14
C GLU A 139 25.27 -8.55 1.67
N VAL A 140 25.76 -9.77 1.78
CA VAL A 140 25.03 -10.88 2.37
C VAL A 140 25.24 -10.88 3.88
N PHE A 141 24.16 -11.00 4.64
CA PHE A 141 24.16 -11.12 6.10
C PHE A 141 23.15 -12.18 6.53
N ASP A 142 23.05 -12.46 7.81
CA ASP A 142 22.18 -13.48 8.37
C ASP A 142 20.72 -13.23 8.01
N GLY A 143 20.05 -14.26 7.48
CA GLY A 143 18.66 -14.18 7.07
C GLY A 143 18.30 -15.14 5.94
N GLU A 144 17.11 -14.96 5.37
CA GLU A 144 16.61 -15.77 4.26
C GLU A 144 16.92 -15.13 2.92
N TRP A 145 17.37 -15.96 2.00
CA TRP A 145 17.87 -15.55 0.69
C TRP A 145 17.42 -16.51 -0.40
N LEU A 146 17.17 -15.98 -1.58
CA LEU A 146 17.07 -16.76 -2.80
C LEU A 146 18.49 -17.02 -3.29
N VAL A 147 18.86 -18.28 -3.41
CA VAL A 147 20.21 -18.69 -3.84
C VAL A 147 20.14 -19.69 -4.98
N ASN A 148 21.16 -19.67 -5.82
CA ASN A 148 21.42 -20.71 -6.80
C ASN A 148 22.67 -21.49 -6.34
N ILE A 149 22.51 -22.79 -6.16
CA ILE A 149 23.56 -23.71 -5.76
C ILE A 149 23.64 -24.80 -6.83
N GLU A 150 24.75 -24.87 -7.55
CA GLU A 150 24.97 -25.83 -8.62
C GLU A 150 23.83 -25.91 -9.65
N GLY A 151 23.24 -24.74 -10.01
CA GLY A 151 22.16 -24.63 -10.98
C GLY A 151 20.77 -24.89 -10.40
N LYS A 152 20.65 -25.11 -9.09
CA LYS A 152 19.36 -25.27 -8.39
C LYS A 152 19.06 -24.08 -7.52
N ILE A 153 17.93 -23.43 -7.79
CA ILE A 153 17.45 -22.27 -7.07
C ILE A 153 16.56 -22.70 -5.91
N SER A 154 16.76 -22.08 -4.74
CA SER A 154 15.95 -22.35 -3.55
C SER A 154 16.01 -21.18 -2.57
N ILE A 155 14.99 -21.07 -1.69
CA ILE A 155 15.05 -20.18 -0.52
C ILE A 155 15.83 -20.90 0.59
N ARG A 156 16.86 -20.22 1.11
CA ARG A 156 17.74 -20.75 2.14
C ARG A 156 17.99 -19.73 3.23
N THR A 157 18.19 -20.22 4.44
CA THR A 157 18.74 -19.39 5.53
C THR A 157 20.26 -19.39 5.41
N LEU A 158 20.83 -18.20 5.23
CA LEU A 158 22.28 -17.99 5.25
C LEU A 158 22.69 -17.41 6.61
N THR A 159 23.72 -17.99 7.22
CA THR A 159 24.38 -17.45 8.43
C THR A 159 25.84 -17.20 8.13
N ARG A 160 26.30 -15.96 8.33
CA ARG A 160 27.68 -15.57 8.08
C ARG A 160 28.64 -16.27 9.02
N ILE A 161 29.68 -16.80 8.45
CA ILE A 161 30.84 -17.36 9.15
C ILE A 161 32.05 -16.50 8.79
N PRO A 162 32.99 -16.26 9.72
CA PRO A 162 34.23 -15.52 9.42
C PRO A 162 34.96 -16.07 8.20
N ILE A 163 35.75 -15.21 7.54
CA ILE A 163 36.58 -15.54 6.37
C ILE A 163 35.73 -15.90 5.13
N LYS A 164 34.73 -15.01 4.81
CA LYS A 164 33.88 -15.11 3.63
C LYS A 164 33.18 -16.46 3.47
N LYS A 165 32.84 -17.14 4.56
CA LYS A 165 32.06 -18.36 4.57
C LYS A 165 30.62 -18.11 5.01
N VAL A 166 29.74 -19.02 4.60
CA VAL A 166 28.34 -19.03 5.02
C VAL A 166 27.93 -20.46 5.37
N ARG A 167 27.07 -20.57 6.38
CA ARG A 167 26.27 -21.76 6.62
C ARG A 167 24.98 -21.64 5.85
N VAL A 168 24.69 -22.62 5.03
CA VAL A 168 23.45 -22.75 4.24
C VAL A 168 22.55 -23.75 4.94
N SER A 169 21.33 -23.35 5.27
CA SER A 169 20.32 -24.20 5.94
C SER A 169 18.93 -23.92 5.38
N GLY A 170 17.89 -24.58 5.95
CA GLY A 170 16.47 -24.41 5.60
C GLY A 170 15.88 -25.54 4.77
N VAL A 171 16.65 -26.21 3.90
CA VAL A 171 16.19 -27.36 3.13
C VAL A 171 17.29 -28.42 3.11
N GLY A 172 16.95 -29.65 3.53
CA GLY A 172 17.92 -30.74 3.64
C GLY A 172 18.92 -30.53 4.79
N MET A 173 20.10 -31.14 4.64
CA MET A 173 21.16 -31.03 5.64
C MET A 173 21.88 -29.68 5.51
N ALA A 174 22.13 -29.00 6.63
CA ALA A 174 22.91 -27.78 6.64
C ALA A 174 24.39 -28.06 6.31
N PHE A 175 25.02 -27.16 5.58
CA PHE A 175 26.43 -27.27 5.20
C PHE A 175 27.09 -25.88 5.19
N ASP A 176 28.42 -25.86 5.28
CA ASP A 176 29.23 -24.65 5.21
C ASP A 176 29.98 -24.60 3.87
N CYS A 177 29.99 -23.43 3.23
CA CYS A 177 30.73 -23.21 1.98
C CYS A 177 31.35 -21.78 1.93
N ALA A 178 32.20 -21.50 0.96
CA ALA A 178 32.58 -20.12 0.70
C ALA A 178 31.37 -19.36 0.09
N LEU A 179 31.27 -18.07 0.37
CA LEU A 179 30.19 -17.24 -0.20
C LEU A 179 30.27 -17.20 -1.74
N ASP A 180 31.47 -17.31 -2.29
CA ASP A 180 31.73 -17.31 -3.73
C ASP A 180 31.39 -18.66 -4.42
N ASP A 181 31.07 -19.72 -3.64
CA ASP A 181 30.64 -21.02 -4.16
C ASP A 181 29.14 -21.07 -4.51
N ILE A 182 28.38 -20.01 -4.16
CA ILE A 182 26.94 -19.92 -4.39
C ILE A 182 26.59 -18.56 -5.02
N ASP A 183 25.57 -18.54 -5.88
CA ASP A 183 25.02 -17.29 -6.39
C ASP A 183 23.88 -16.82 -5.48
N VAL A 184 24.01 -15.67 -4.85
CA VAL A 184 22.95 -15.06 -4.06
C VAL A 184 22.14 -14.14 -4.96
N LEU A 185 20.84 -14.47 -5.17
CA LEU A 185 19.98 -13.84 -6.18
C LEU A 185 19.08 -12.73 -5.62
N GLY A 186 18.79 -12.76 -4.32
CA GLY A 186 17.95 -11.76 -3.68
C GLY A 186 17.72 -12.04 -2.20
N ARG A 187 17.51 -10.96 -1.45
CA ARG A 187 17.19 -11.02 -0.03
C ARG A 187 15.69 -11.13 0.19
N VAL A 188 15.24 -12.05 1.03
CA VAL A 188 13.85 -12.12 1.48
C VAL A 188 13.56 -10.97 2.45
N ILE A 189 12.52 -10.20 2.17
CA ILE A 189 12.08 -9.07 2.99
C ILE A 189 10.70 -9.27 3.59
N LEU A 190 9.86 -10.10 2.95
CA LEU A 190 8.54 -10.45 3.45
C LEU A 190 8.19 -11.87 3.02
N ILE A 191 7.54 -12.61 3.92
CA ILE A 191 7.03 -13.95 3.67
C ILE A 191 5.52 -13.94 3.91
N ILE A 192 4.77 -14.45 2.96
CA ILE A 192 3.32 -14.61 3.04
C ILE A 192 3.04 -16.09 2.95
N SER A 193 2.56 -16.69 4.02
CA SER A 193 2.18 -18.10 4.10
C SER A 193 0.73 -18.22 4.51
N GLU A 194 0.06 -19.27 4.01
CA GLU A 194 -1.26 -19.64 4.51
C GLU A 194 -1.12 -20.16 5.94
N GLY A 195 -1.96 -19.66 6.84
CA GLY A 195 -2.04 -20.21 8.20
C GLY A 195 -2.73 -21.56 8.16
N ASN A 196 -2.14 -22.55 8.83
CA ASN A 196 -2.80 -23.84 9.10
C ASN A 196 -3.80 -23.71 10.23
#